data_67ad5eac89383c98d4b8f6143c9dca68
#
_entry.id   67ad5eac89383c98d4b8f6143c9dca68
#
_cell.length_a   1.000
_cell.length_b   1.000
_cell.length_c   1.000
_cell.angle_alpha   90.00
_cell.angle_beta   90.00
_cell.angle_gamma   90.00
#
_symmetry.space_group_name_H-M   'P 1'
#
loop_
_entity.id
_entity.type
_entity.pdbx_description
1 polymer ?
#
loop_
_entity_poly.entity_id
_entity_poly.type
_entity_poly.pdbx_seq_one_letter_code
_entity_poly.pdbx_strand_id
1 'polypeptide(L)'
;MFGKESKEYNLSEEELQKLQYAKFTTSKGVIWVKLTPENTPNTVANFASLANDSFYDGLNFHRVIDGFMAQGGCPDGTGMGGPDWSIACETQADGQVHRKGSLSMAHAGPNTGGSQFFICFVPCPHLDGGHTVFGGIEVADGASFDVLDSIRQLDIIEKIEILEKKD
;
A
#
# COMPACT_ATOMS: atom_id res chain seq x y z
N MET A 1 -3.14 1.58 -27.29
CA MET A 1 -2.44 0.65 -27.05
C MET A 1 -2.93 -0.30 -26.02
N PHE A 2 -2.14 -1.07 -25.56
CA PHE A 2 -2.56 -2.22 -24.86
C PHE A 2 -2.26 -2.08 -23.39
N GLY A 3 -3.27 -2.24 -22.57
CA GLY A 3 -3.13 -2.30 -21.15
C GLY A 3 -2.47 -3.59 -20.73
N LYS A 4 -2.00 -3.63 -19.49
CA LYS A 4 -1.49 -4.85 -18.89
C LYS A 4 -2.65 -5.80 -18.59
N GLU A 5 -2.34 -7.09 -18.53
CA GLU A 5 -3.34 -8.07 -18.10
C GLU A 5 -3.74 -7.83 -16.66
N SER A 6 -5.02 -8.02 -16.38
CA SER A 6 -5.55 -7.94 -15.02
C SER A 6 -5.23 -9.23 -14.28
N LYS A 7 -4.61 -9.11 -13.12
CA LYS A 7 -4.23 -10.27 -12.32
C LYS A 7 -5.19 -10.46 -11.15
N GLU A 8 -5.64 -11.68 -10.96
CA GLU A 8 -6.44 -12.08 -9.83
C GLU A 8 -5.70 -13.14 -9.01
N TYR A 9 -5.76 -12.98 -7.69
CA TYR A 9 -5.15 -13.92 -6.75
C TYR A 9 -6.28 -14.68 -6.07
N ASN A 10 -6.46 -15.94 -6.42
CA ASN A 10 -7.57 -16.74 -5.87
C ASN A 10 -7.11 -17.44 -4.60
N LEU A 11 -6.77 -16.66 -3.57
CA LEU A 11 -6.35 -17.19 -2.30
C LEU A 11 -7.55 -17.72 -1.49
N SER A 12 -7.31 -18.76 -0.72
CA SER A 12 -8.31 -19.27 0.20
C SER A 12 -8.51 -18.30 1.36
N GLU A 13 -9.61 -18.43 2.07
CA GLU A 13 -9.89 -17.63 3.25
C GLU A 13 -8.78 -17.82 4.30
N GLU A 14 -8.30 -19.05 4.46
CA GLU A 14 -7.19 -19.36 5.36
C GLU A 14 -5.90 -18.65 4.96
N GLU A 15 -5.58 -18.62 3.67
CA GLU A 15 -4.40 -17.92 3.17
C GLU A 15 -4.51 -16.42 3.40
N LEU A 16 -5.69 -15.84 3.14
CA LEU A 16 -5.94 -14.41 3.34
C LEU A 16 -5.82 -14.02 4.81
N GLN A 17 -6.26 -14.87 5.74
CA GLN A 17 -6.16 -14.58 7.17
C GLN A 17 -4.72 -14.44 7.67
N LYS A 18 -3.75 -14.92 6.93
CA LYS A 18 -2.34 -14.76 7.28
C LYS A 18 -1.77 -13.41 6.85
N LEU A 19 -2.52 -12.65 6.06
CA LEU A 19 -2.08 -11.37 5.50
C LEU A 19 -2.66 -10.22 6.32
N GLN A 20 -2.27 -10.12 7.59
CA GLN A 20 -2.89 -9.19 8.52
C GLN A 20 -2.13 -7.89 8.70
N TYR A 21 -0.80 -7.92 8.64
CA TYR A 21 0.02 -6.74 8.88
C TYR A 21 1.10 -6.61 7.83
N ALA A 22 1.39 -5.38 7.47
CA ALA A 22 2.56 -5.02 6.69
C ALA A 22 3.49 -4.21 7.61
N LYS A 23 4.71 -4.70 7.78
CA LYS A 23 5.75 -4.00 8.54
C LYS A 23 6.68 -3.32 7.55
N PHE A 24 6.62 -2.00 7.50
CA PHE A 24 7.50 -1.20 6.66
C PHE A 24 8.72 -0.81 7.47
N THR A 25 9.87 -1.35 7.12
CA THR A 25 11.13 -0.90 7.72
C THR A 25 11.72 0.15 6.79
N THR A 26 11.77 1.38 7.28
CA THR A 26 12.21 2.53 6.47
C THR A 26 13.45 3.17 7.08
N SER A 27 14.07 4.07 6.32
CA SER A 27 15.22 4.85 6.81
C SER A 27 14.86 5.77 7.99
N LYS A 28 13.56 5.99 8.25
CA LYS A 28 13.09 6.82 9.37
C LYS A 28 12.56 5.98 10.54
N GLY A 29 12.44 4.68 10.38
CA GLY A 29 11.91 3.78 11.40
C GLY A 29 10.86 2.84 10.85
N VAL A 30 10.10 2.21 11.72
CA VAL A 30 9.12 1.19 11.36
C VAL A 30 7.72 1.77 11.35
N ILE A 31 6.97 1.45 10.30
CA ILE A 31 5.54 1.76 10.21
C ILE A 31 4.78 0.42 10.13
N TRP A 32 3.86 0.20 11.04
CA TRP A 32 2.98 -0.95 11.02
C TRP A 32 1.64 -0.57 10.39
N VAL A 33 1.21 -1.34 9.42
CA VAL A 33 -0.09 -1.14 8.76
C VAL A 33 -0.92 -2.40 8.94
N LYS A 34 -2.17 -2.23 9.43
CA LYS A 34 -3.14 -3.32 9.47
C LYS A 34 -3.78 -3.43 8.09
N LEU A 35 -3.64 -4.58 7.46
CA LEU A 35 -4.23 -4.84 6.14
C LEU A 35 -5.69 -5.27 6.26
N THR A 36 -6.43 -5.20 5.15
CA THR A 36 -7.86 -5.54 5.12
C THR A 36 -8.16 -6.65 4.10
N PRO A 37 -7.60 -7.86 4.29
CA PRO A 37 -7.81 -8.94 3.32
C PRO A 37 -9.27 -9.36 3.18
N GLU A 38 -10.08 -9.17 4.21
CA GLU A 38 -11.51 -9.47 4.17
C GLU A 38 -12.30 -8.55 3.24
N ASN A 39 -11.86 -7.30 3.09
CA ASN A 39 -12.55 -6.30 2.28
C ASN A 39 -11.91 -6.10 0.90
N THR A 40 -10.60 -6.25 0.81
CA THR A 40 -9.85 -6.01 -0.42
C THR A 40 -8.90 -7.17 -0.70
N PRO A 41 -9.43 -8.39 -0.89
CA PRO A 41 -8.60 -9.59 -0.94
C PRO A 41 -7.58 -9.57 -2.09
N ASN A 42 -7.96 -9.10 -3.26
CA ASN A 42 -7.05 -9.13 -4.41
C ASN A 42 -5.93 -8.08 -4.27
N THR A 43 -6.27 -6.89 -3.80
CA THR A 43 -5.27 -5.83 -3.59
C THR A 43 -4.27 -6.23 -2.50
N VAL A 44 -4.76 -6.78 -1.38
CA VAL A 44 -3.89 -7.26 -0.31
C VAL A 44 -3.03 -8.42 -0.79
N ALA A 45 -3.61 -9.37 -1.52
CA ALA A 45 -2.85 -10.51 -2.05
C ALA A 45 -1.74 -10.06 -3.01
N ASN A 46 -2.04 -9.10 -3.87
CA ASN A 46 -1.07 -8.53 -4.79
C ASN A 46 0.09 -7.86 -4.05
N PHE A 47 -0.24 -7.00 -3.11
CA PHE A 47 0.77 -6.30 -2.29
C PHE A 47 1.63 -7.31 -1.52
N ALA A 48 1.00 -8.29 -0.89
CA ALA A 48 1.71 -9.33 -0.12
C ALA A 48 2.63 -10.17 -1.01
N SER A 49 2.17 -10.54 -2.19
CA SER A 49 2.97 -11.30 -3.14
C SER A 49 4.23 -10.54 -3.55
N LEU A 50 4.08 -9.26 -3.86
CA LEU A 50 5.21 -8.40 -4.23
C LEU A 50 6.17 -8.24 -3.05
N ALA A 51 5.65 -7.98 -1.85
CA ALA A 51 6.48 -7.84 -0.65
C ALA A 51 7.27 -9.13 -0.36
N ASN A 52 6.60 -10.28 -0.46
CA ASN A 52 7.24 -11.58 -0.21
C ASN A 52 8.30 -11.94 -1.26
N ASP A 53 8.20 -11.37 -2.46
CA ASP A 53 9.20 -11.52 -3.52
C ASP A 53 10.32 -10.49 -3.42
N SER A 54 10.37 -9.72 -2.34
CA SER A 54 11.35 -8.66 -2.11
C SER A 54 11.30 -7.53 -3.15
N PHE A 55 10.15 -7.37 -3.81
CA PHE A 55 9.97 -6.36 -4.85
C PHE A 55 10.20 -4.94 -4.34
N TYR A 56 9.79 -4.69 -3.10
CA TYR A 56 9.88 -3.36 -2.51
C TYR A 56 11.22 -3.06 -1.83
N ASP A 57 12.09 -4.06 -1.68
CA ASP A 57 13.35 -3.89 -0.96
C ASP A 57 14.23 -2.85 -1.64
N GLY A 58 14.62 -1.82 -0.89
CA GLY A 58 15.51 -0.77 -1.39
C GLY A 58 14.84 0.29 -2.25
N LEU A 59 13.54 0.21 -2.47
CA LEU A 59 12.81 1.26 -3.18
C LEU A 59 12.64 2.49 -2.28
N ASN A 60 12.16 3.57 -2.83
CA ASN A 60 11.98 4.80 -2.05
C ASN A 60 10.56 5.36 -2.16
N PHE A 61 10.29 6.35 -1.32
CA PHE A 61 9.10 7.19 -1.46
C PHE A 61 9.43 8.26 -2.47
N HIS A 62 9.14 7.99 -3.73
CA HIS A 62 9.55 8.85 -4.85
C HIS A 62 8.72 10.14 -4.96
N ARG A 63 7.55 10.19 -4.30
CA ARG A 63 6.68 11.35 -4.35
C ARG A 63 6.07 11.58 -2.98
N VAL A 64 6.57 12.57 -2.27
CA VAL A 64 6.08 12.93 -0.94
C VAL A 64 5.59 14.36 -0.98
N ILE A 65 4.30 14.56 -0.69
CA ILE A 65 3.68 15.87 -0.69
C ILE A 65 3.21 16.16 0.73
N ASP A 66 3.84 17.15 1.35
CA ASP A 66 3.50 17.58 2.70
C ASP A 66 2.02 17.97 2.78
N GLY A 67 1.36 17.54 3.86
CA GLY A 67 -0.07 17.80 4.02
C GLY A 67 -0.97 16.97 3.12
N PHE A 68 -0.43 15.96 2.42
CA PHE A 68 -1.20 15.09 1.54
C PHE A 68 -0.83 13.61 1.77
N MET A 69 0.25 13.12 1.14
CA MET A 69 0.56 11.68 1.22
C MET A 69 2.04 11.41 0.88
N ALA A 70 2.49 10.20 1.23
CA ALA A 70 3.79 9.65 0.82
C ALA A 70 3.54 8.48 -0.11
N GLN A 71 4.04 8.55 -1.35
CA GLN A 71 3.86 7.52 -2.38
C GLN A 71 5.18 6.80 -2.67
N GLY A 72 5.13 5.49 -2.75
CA GLY A 72 6.29 4.66 -3.05
C GLY A 72 5.92 3.41 -3.82
N GLY A 73 6.88 2.49 -3.94
CA GLY A 73 6.64 1.20 -4.60
C GLY A 73 6.86 1.20 -6.11
N CYS A 74 7.43 2.25 -6.67
CA CYS A 74 7.80 2.28 -8.08
C CYS A 74 9.20 1.68 -8.25
N PRO A 75 9.36 0.60 -9.03
CA PRO A 75 10.65 -0.11 -9.10
C PRO A 75 11.80 0.72 -9.68
N ASP A 76 11.51 1.69 -10.53
CA ASP A 76 12.54 2.56 -11.09
C ASP A 76 12.53 3.98 -10.51
N GLY A 77 11.64 4.24 -9.56
CA GLY A 77 11.58 5.54 -8.87
C GLY A 77 11.03 6.69 -9.69
N THR A 78 10.52 6.43 -10.89
CA THR A 78 10.04 7.50 -11.80
C THR A 78 8.56 7.81 -11.62
N GLY A 79 7.81 6.91 -10.97
CA GLY A 79 6.36 6.99 -10.91
C GLY A 79 5.67 6.28 -12.07
N MET A 80 6.43 5.78 -13.04
CA MET A 80 5.90 5.12 -14.23
C MET A 80 6.04 3.60 -14.20
N GLY A 81 6.87 3.07 -13.31
CA GLY A 81 7.16 1.64 -13.25
C GLY A 81 6.18 0.85 -12.41
N GLY A 82 6.19 -0.46 -12.63
CA GLY A 82 5.37 -1.42 -11.90
C GLY A 82 5.60 -2.83 -12.44
N PRO A 83 4.82 -3.81 -11.95
CA PRO A 83 4.89 -5.17 -12.47
C PRO A 83 4.25 -5.26 -13.86
N ASP A 84 4.34 -6.44 -14.47
CA ASP A 84 3.81 -6.68 -15.83
C ASP A 84 2.29 -6.80 -15.88
N TRP A 85 1.62 -6.65 -14.77
CA TRP A 85 0.16 -6.79 -14.66
C TRP A 85 -0.44 -5.60 -13.96
N SER A 86 -1.76 -5.50 -14.02
CA SER A 86 -2.54 -4.56 -13.22
C SER A 86 -3.57 -5.33 -12.41
N ILE A 87 -4.18 -4.64 -11.44
CA ILE A 87 -5.24 -5.22 -10.63
C ILE A 87 -6.47 -4.32 -10.70
N ALA A 88 -7.64 -4.94 -10.58
CA ALA A 88 -8.90 -4.22 -10.53
C ALA A 88 -9.05 -3.46 -9.21
N CYS A 89 -9.71 -2.33 -9.25
CA CYS A 89 -10.08 -1.59 -8.05
C CYS A 89 -11.09 -2.37 -7.23
N GLU A 90 -10.99 -2.26 -5.91
CA GLU A 90 -11.93 -2.88 -4.96
C GLU A 90 -12.60 -1.80 -4.10
N THR A 91 -13.00 -0.72 -4.73
CA THR A 91 -13.55 0.48 -4.06
C THR A 91 -15.01 0.32 -3.63
N GLN A 92 -15.65 -0.80 -3.94
CA GLN A 92 -17.04 -1.07 -3.54
C GLN A 92 -17.13 -1.75 -2.17
N ALA A 93 -15.98 -2.15 -1.59
CA ALA A 93 -15.95 -2.82 -0.30
C ALA A 93 -16.19 -1.84 0.85
N ASP A 94 -16.42 -2.39 2.04
CA ASP A 94 -16.51 -1.57 3.26
C ASP A 94 -15.14 -0.98 3.61
N GLY A 95 -15.14 0.12 4.35
CA GLY A 95 -13.90 0.72 4.85
C GLY A 95 -13.11 1.51 3.83
N GLN A 96 -13.71 1.87 2.70
CA GLN A 96 -13.03 2.60 1.63
C GLN A 96 -13.01 4.11 1.89
N VAL A 97 -12.40 4.48 3.03
CA VAL A 97 -12.27 5.88 3.45
C VAL A 97 -10.79 6.19 3.67
N HIS A 98 -10.33 7.29 3.08
CA HIS A 98 -8.94 7.75 3.24
C HIS A 98 -8.84 8.64 4.49
N ARG A 99 -8.30 8.07 5.56
CA ARG A 99 -7.99 8.80 6.80
C ARG A 99 -6.48 8.94 6.95
N LYS A 100 -6.03 9.71 7.93
CA LYS A 100 -4.60 9.74 8.24
C LYS A 100 -4.11 8.33 8.52
N GLY A 101 -3.02 7.93 7.84
CA GLY A 101 -2.43 6.59 7.97
C GLY A 101 -3.03 5.54 7.07
N SER A 102 -4.03 5.86 6.25
CA SER A 102 -4.58 4.90 5.27
C SER A 102 -3.54 4.53 4.24
N LEU A 103 -3.46 3.23 3.92
CA LEU A 103 -2.64 2.68 2.85
C LEU A 103 -3.57 2.43 1.65
N SER A 104 -3.25 3.04 0.53
CA SER A 104 -4.11 3.02 -0.65
C SER A 104 -3.30 2.75 -1.91
N MET A 105 -3.96 2.22 -2.93
CA MET A 105 -3.30 1.85 -4.18
C MET A 105 -3.25 3.04 -5.14
N ALA A 106 -2.04 3.43 -5.53
CA ALA A 106 -1.85 4.44 -6.57
C ALA A 106 -2.12 3.82 -7.94
N HIS A 107 -2.68 4.61 -8.85
CA HIS A 107 -2.94 4.17 -10.23
C HIS A 107 -3.10 5.36 -11.17
N ALA A 108 -3.10 5.06 -12.46
CA ALA A 108 -3.27 6.06 -13.53
C ALA A 108 -4.68 6.02 -14.12
N GLY A 109 -5.67 5.64 -13.34
CA GLY A 109 -7.06 5.49 -13.74
C GLY A 109 -7.63 4.18 -13.22
N PRO A 110 -8.95 3.94 -13.41
CA PRO A 110 -9.58 2.73 -12.90
C PRO A 110 -8.88 1.46 -13.39
N ASN A 111 -8.66 0.51 -12.46
CA ASN A 111 -8.14 -0.82 -12.77
C ASN A 111 -6.74 -0.83 -13.38
N THR A 112 -5.91 0.15 -13.02
CA THR A 112 -4.52 0.22 -13.50
C THR A 112 -3.49 0.12 -12.38
N GLY A 113 -3.90 -0.21 -11.17
CA GLY A 113 -2.98 -0.40 -10.03
C GLY A 113 -2.01 -1.55 -10.27
N GLY A 114 -0.83 -1.46 -9.69
CA GLY A 114 0.20 -2.49 -9.80
C GLY A 114 0.97 -2.63 -8.51
N SER A 115 2.08 -1.89 -8.37
CA SER A 115 2.90 -1.95 -7.17
C SER A 115 2.92 -0.67 -6.36
N GLN A 116 2.61 0.46 -6.96
CA GLN A 116 2.72 1.74 -6.27
C GLN A 116 1.56 1.94 -5.30
N PHE A 117 1.90 2.47 -4.14
CA PHE A 117 0.95 2.74 -3.06
C PHE A 117 1.24 4.10 -2.46
N PHE A 118 0.31 4.59 -1.65
CA PHE A 118 0.57 5.80 -0.86
C PHE A 118 -0.03 5.64 0.53
N ILE A 119 0.54 6.39 1.48
CA ILE A 119 0.04 6.46 2.85
C ILE A 119 -0.33 7.91 3.10
N CYS A 120 -1.55 8.14 3.57
CA CYS A 120 -2.08 9.50 3.77
C CYS A 120 -1.49 10.14 5.02
N PHE A 121 -0.99 11.37 4.90
CA PHE A 121 -0.59 12.19 6.06
C PHE A 121 -1.78 12.82 6.77
N VAL A 122 -2.86 13.01 6.02
CA VAL A 122 -4.08 13.68 6.49
C VAL A 122 -5.28 12.96 5.88
N PRO A 123 -6.51 13.20 6.37
CA PRO A 123 -7.69 12.68 5.66
C PRO A 123 -7.74 13.20 4.23
N CYS A 124 -8.02 12.31 3.29
CA CYS A 124 -8.06 12.65 1.86
C CYS A 124 -9.39 12.18 1.24
N PRO A 125 -10.51 12.79 1.65
CA PRO A 125 -11.83 12.32 1.20
C PRO A 125 -12.06 12.45 -0.31
N HIS A 126 -11.31 13.33 -0.99
CA HIS A 126 -11.41 13.48 -2.44
C HIS A 126 -10.93 12.25 -3.20
N LEU A 127 -10.24 11.32 -2.54
CA LEU A 127 -9.77 10.07 -3.15
C LEU A 127 -10.74 8.90 -2.91
N ASP A 128 -11.72 9.07 -2.05
CA ASP A 128 -12.67 8.00 -1.72
C ASP A 128 -13.46 7.59 -2.97
N GLY A 129 -13.58 6.28 -3.17
CA GLY A 129 -14.25 5.73 -4.34
C GLY A 129 -13.39 5.63 -5.60
N GLY A 130 -12.24 6.30 -5.63
CA GLY A 130 -11.33 6.29 -6.78
C GLY A 130 -10.10 5.43 -6.59
N HIS A 131 -9.65 5.28 -5.37
CA HIS A 131 -8.48 4.47 -5.02
C HIS A 131 -8.84 3.44 -3.96
N THR A 132 -8.29 2.23 -4.09
CA THR A 132 -8.58 1.14 -3.15
C THR A 132 -7.78 1.31 -1.86
N VAL A 133 -8.47 1.54 -0.75
CA VAL A 133 -7.87 1.52 0.57
C VAL A 133 -7.76 0.07 1.03
N PHE A 134 -6.55 -0.42 1.25
CA PHE A 134 -6.32 -1.82 1.61
C PHE A 134 -5.62 -2.02 2.94
N GLY A 135 -5.48 -0.97 3.71
CA GLY A 135 -4.93 -1.02 5.06
C GLY A 135 -4.87 0.35 5.70
N GLY A 136 -4.35 0.38 6.91
CA GLY A 136 -4.16 1.63 7.62
C GLY A 136 -3.40 1.41 8.91
N ILE A 137 -2.75 2.47 9.39
CA ILE A 137 -2.09 2.46 10.70
C ILE A 137 -3.20 2.40 11.76
N GLU A 138 -3.03 1.52 12.74
CA GLU A 138 -4.01 1.42 13.83
C GLU A 138 -4.04 2.70 14.65
N VAL A 139 -5.23 3.14 15.03
CA VAL A 139 -5.44 4.42 15.70
C VAL A 139 -4.59 4.59 16.96
N ALA A 140 -4.38 3.50 17.70
CA ALA A 140 -3.60 3.52 18.93
C ALA A 140 -2.10 3.45 18.72
N ASP A 141 -1.62 3.29 17.47
CA ASP A 141 -0.20 3.11 17.17
C ASP A 141 0.49 4.44 16.89
N GLY A 142 0.69 5.22 17.97
CA GLY A 142 1.34 6.54 17.86
C GLY A 142 2.75 6.47 17.30
N ALA A 143 3.49 5.40 17.59
CA ALA A 143 4.86 5.26 17.10
C ALA A 143 4.91 5.17 15.58
N SER A 144 4.00 4.41 14.95
CA SER A 144 3.94 4.33 13.49
C SER A 144 3.51 5.66 12.88
N PHE A 145 2.59 6.38 13.50
CA PHE A 145 2.21 7.73 13.03
C PHE A 145 3.38 8.70 13.11
N ASP A 146 4.19 8.63 14.17
CA ASP A 146 5.37 9.49 14.31
C ASP A 146 6.38 9.22 13.19
N VAL A 147 6.61 7.96 12.86
CA VAL A 147 7.51 7.61 11.74
C VAL A 147 6.91 8.11 10.42
N LEU A 148 5.62 7.89 10.19
CA LEU A 148 4.94 8.38 8.99
C LEU A 148 5.16 9.89 8.83
N ASP A 149 4.95 10.66 9.88
CA ASP A 149 5.08 12.12 9.85
C ASP A 149 6.53 12.56 9.58
N SER A 150 7.51 11.68 9.78
CA SER A 150 8.92 11.97 9.52
C SER A 150 9.37 11.60 8.10
N ILE A 151 8.54 10.91 7.32
CA ILE A 151 8.89 10.47 5.95
C ILE A 151 9.05 11.70 5.06
N ARG A 152 10.13 11.70 4.28
CA ARG A 152 10.46 12.76 3.33
C ARG A 152 10.75 12.15 1.96
N GLN A 153 10.73 13.00 0.94
CA GLN A 153 11.02 12.58 -0.43
C GLN A 153 12.34 11.82 -0.49
N LEU A 154 12.33 10.67 -1.17
CA LEU A 154 13.45 9.76 -1.38
C LEU A 154 13.89 8.97 -0.13
N ASP A 155 13.17 9.04 0.99
CA ASP A 155 13.41 8.12 2.09
C ASP A 155 13.26 6.67 1.60
N ILE A 156 14.10 5.78 2.14
CA ILE A 156 14.21 4.42 1.64
C ILE A 156 13.25 3.49 2.37
N ILE A 157 12.63 2.60 1.60
CA ILE A 157 11.90 1.44 2.09
C ILE A 157 12.92 0.30 2.08
N GLU A 158 13.44 -0.06 3.25
CA GLU A 158 14.44 -1.13 3.33
C GLU A 158 13.80 -2.46 2.99
N LYS A 159 12.61 -2.72 3.54
CA LYS A 159 11.81 -3.89 3.19
C LYS A 159 10.39 -3.74 3.71
N ILE A 160 9.51 -4.56 3.17
CA ILE A 160 8.13 -4.70 3.64
C ILE A 160 7.91 -6.17 3.96
N GLU A 161 7.54 -6.47 5.20
CA GLU A 161 7.25 -7.83 5.64
C GLU A 161 5.77 -8.01 5.88
N ILE A 162 5.22 -9.13 5.41
CA ILE A 162 3.79 -9.45 5.60
C ILE A 162 3.72 -10.47 6.72
N LEU A 163 2.98 -10.12 7.77
CA LEU A 163 2.92 -10.91 8.99
C LEU A 163 1.48 -11.12 9.44
N GLU A 164 1.26 -12.25 10.10
CA GLU A 164 -0.06 -12.55 10.66
C GLU A 164 -0.30 -11.78 11.95
N LYS A 165 0.76 -11.47 12.69
CA LYS A 165 0.70 -10.76 13.98
C LYS A 165 1.81 -9.73 14.06
N LYS A 166 1.56 -8.66 14.80
CA LYS A 166 2.62 -7.70 15.16
C LYS A 166 3.55 -8.37 16.17
N ASP A 167 4.83 -8.15 15.99
CA ASP A 167 5.84 -8.59 16.94
C ASP A 167 6.14 -7.52 17.99
#